data_7801707a51a1fba0c28446cc36be7c0b
#
_entry.id   7801707a51a1fba0c28446cc36be7c0b
#
_cell.length_a   1.000
_cell.length_b   1.000
_cell.length_c   1.000
_cell.angle_alpha   90.00
_cell.angle_beta   90.00
_cell.angle_gamma   90.00
#
_symmetry.space_group_name_H-M   'P 1'
#
loop_
_entity.id
_entity.type
_entity.pdbx_description
1 polymer ?
#
loop_
_entity_poly.entity_id
_entity_poly.type
_entity_poly.pdbx_seq_one_letter_code
_entity_poly.pdbx_strand_id
1 'polypeptide(L)'
;MPYFRKIFDNYIVSDTGIVFALGKFVNNNGGLEWRPGHRIKPHKNTRRNGYLQVILRKDGKNVYCKVHRLVAQAFPEICGEWFEGCEIDHINRDTGDNRAVNLRVTDKSGNMCNPLTREACRKAKSKPVIQMTQDGDFIRRWDCAFDVEREIGIQHQNISNCCKNKPRYKTAGGFKWKFA
;
A
#
# COMPACT_ATOMS: atom_id res chain seq x y z
N MET A 1 -21.93 12.57 0.69
CA MET A 1 -21.31 13.30 1.82
C MET A 1 -20.44 12.34 2.60
N PRO A 2 -19.32 12.75 3.20
CA PRO A 2 -18.51 11.87 4.05
C PRO A 2 -19.27 11.51 5.32
N TYR A 3 -19.13 10.24 5.73
CA TYR A 3 -19.67 9.77 7.00
C TYR A 3 -18.61 9.94 8.08
N PHE A 4 -19.00 10.45 9.27
CA PHE A 4 -18.11 10.67 10.40
C PHE A 4 -18.43 9.73 11.56
N ARG A 5 -17.38 9.16 12.18
CA ARG A 5 -17.48 8.35 13.38
C ARG A 5 -16.55 8.83 14.49
N LYS A 6 -16.99 8.67 15.72
CA LYS A 6 -16.20 9.00 16.90
C LYS A 6 -15.06 8.02 17.04
N ILE A 7 -13.84 8.53 17.30
CA ILE A 7 -12.62 7.72 17.53
C ILE A 7 -12.08 7.88 18.95
N PHE A 8 -12.17 9.10 19.50
CA PHE A 8 -11.88 9.46 20.89
C PHE A 8 -12.90 10.49 21.34
N ASP A 9 -12.92 10.82 22.63
CA ASP A 9 -13.96 11.69 23.20
C ASP A 9 -14.17 13.00 22.48
N ASN A 10 -13.11 13.62 21.95
CA ASN A 10 -13.15 14.92 21.32
C ASN A 10 -12.80 14.88 19.82
N TYR A 11 -12.79 13.69 19.18
CA TYR A 11 -12.38 13.56 17.78
C TYR A 11 -13.30 12.63 17.00
N ILE A 12 -13.49 12.97 15.75
CA ILE A 12 -14.19 12.15 14.75
C ILE A 12 -13.30 11.97 13.54
N VAL A 13 -13.51 10.86 12.82
CA VAL A 13 -12.85 10.58 11.54
C VAL A 13 -13.93 10.26 10.50
N SER A 14 -13.71 10.70 9.26
CA SER A 14 -14.58 10.35 8.15
C SER A 14 -14.09 9.09 7.42
N ASP A 15 -14.99 8.47 6.67
CA ASP A 15 -14.70 7.42 5.69
C ASP A 15 -13.74 7.84 4.58
N THR A 16 -13.54 9.15 4.39
CA THR A 16 -12.57 9.72 3.45
C THR A 16 -11.22 10.09 4.07
N GLY A 17 -11.01 9.78 5.36
CA GLY A 17 -9.74 10.05 6.07
C GLY A 17 -9.58 11.47 6.60
N ILE A 18 -10.67 12.24 6.70
CA ILE A 18 -10.65 13.57 7.35
C ILE A 18 -10.78 13.36 8.85
N VAL A 19 -9.83 13.92 9.62
CA VAL A 19 -9.90 13.92 11.09
C VAL A 19 -10.30 15.31 11.56
N PHE A 20 -11.25 15.37 12.48
CA PHE A 20 -11.83 16.61 12.98
C PHE A 20 -11.86 16.60 14.51
N ALA A 21 -11.44 17.70 15.12
CA ALA A 21 -11.60 17.96 16.55
C ALA A 21 -12.97 18.57 16.81
N LEU A 22 -13.73 17.99 17.74
CA LEU A 22 -15.02 18.54 18.16
C LEU A 22 -14.83 19.83 18.96
N GLY A 23 -15.81 20.73 18.87
CA GLY A 23 -15.83 21.92 19.70
C GLY A 23 -15.99 21.55 21.18
N LYS A 24 -15.44 22.37 22.05
CA LYS A 24 -15.50 22.18 23.51
C LYS A 24 -15.47 23.49 24.28
N PHE A 25 -16.01 23.45 25.48
CA PHE A 25 -15.78 24.51 26.46
C PHE A 25 -14.41 24.36 27.12
N VAL A 26 -13.68 25.45 27.26
CA VAL A 26 -12.42 25.53 27.98
C VAL A 26 -12.55 26.56 29.11
N ASN A 27 -11.97 26.26 30.25
CA ASN A 27 -11.93 27.22 31.35
C ASN A 27 -10.71 28.13 31.15
N ASN A 28 -10.98 29.42 30.98
CA ASN A 28 -9.97 30.49 30.97
C ASN A 28 -10.14 31.32 32.26
N ASN A 29 -9.13 32.08 32.65
CA ASN A 29 -9.06 32.88 33.89
C ASN A 29 -10.27 33.84 34.11
N GLY A 30 -11.26 33.84 33.27
CA GLY A 30 -12.50 34.66 33.34
C GLY A 30 -13.79 33.89 33.13
N GLY A 31 -13.76 32.57 33.00
CA GLY A 31 -14.96 31.74 32.79
C GLY A 31 -14.85 30.68 31.70
N LEU A 32 -15.97 30.07 31.38
CA LEU A 32 -16.07 29.07 30.30
C LEU A 32 -16.17 29.74 28.92
N GLU A 33 -15.19 29.47 28.07
CA GLU A 33 -15.14 29.92 26.67
C GLU A 33 -15.42 28.75 25.72
N TRP A 34 -16.33 28.93 24.76
CA TRP A 34 -16.55 27.96 23.70
C TRP A 34 -15.48 28.03 22.62
N ARG A 35 -14.79 26.92 22.38
CA ARG A 35 -13.88 26.78 21.23
C ARG A 35 -14.50 25.88 20.18
N PRO A 36 -14.71 26.39 18.94
CA PRO A 36 -15.29 25.61 17.85
C PRO A 36 -14.39 24.46 17.44
N GLY A 37 -15.00 23.41 16.91
CA GLY A 37 -14.27 22.30 16.30
C GLY A 37 -13.53 22.72 15.03
N HIS A 38 -12.49 21.97 14.66
CA HIS A 38 -11.70 22.26 13.48
C HIS A 38 -11.11 20.98 12.86
N ARG A 39 -10.83 21.04 11.56
CA ARG A 39 -10.15 19.97 10.84
C ARG A 39 -8.68 19.91 11.30
N ILE A 40 -8.22 18.69 11.62
CA ILE A 40 -6.82 18.44 11.94
C ILE A 40 -6.06 18.16 10.65
N LYS A 41 -5.03 18.96 10.40
CA LYS A 41 -4.17 18.80 9.22
C LYS A 41 -3.24 17.61 9.42
N PRO A 42 -3.29 16.57 8.58
CA PRO A 42 -2.36 15.46 8.66
C PRO A 42 -0.99 15.90 8.12
N HIS A 43 0.07 15.26 8.63
CA HIS A 43 1.44 15.43 8.14
C HIS A 43 2.02 14.08 7.72
N LYS A 44 2.93 14.08 6.74
CA LYS A 44 3.64 12.86 6.33
C LYS A 44 4.73 12.53 7.32
N ASN A 45 4.80 11.28 7.76
CA ASN A 45 5.96 10.78 8.47
C ASN A 45 7.07 10.44 7.46
N THR A 46 7.96 11.40 7.21
CA THR A 46 9.06 11.25 6.25
C THR A 46 10.12 10.22 6.67
N ARG A 47 10.20 9.91 7.97
CA ARG A 47 11.17 8.93 8.52
C ARG A 47 10.71 7.48 8.36
N ARG A 48 9.41 7.24 8.15
CA ARG A 48 8.82 5.89 8.04
C ARG A 48 7.72 5.89 6.98
N ASN A 49 7.95 5.26 5.85
CA ASN A 49 6.96 4.85 4.82
C ASN A 49 5.97 5.91 4.32
N GLY A 50 6.16 7.21 4.64
CA GLY A 50 5.35 8.30 4.11
C GLY A 50 3.86 8.32 4.53
N TYR A 51 3.45 7.52 5.51
CA TYR A 51 2.06 7.50 6.00
C TYR A 51 1.63 8.84 6.58
N LEU A 52 0.37 9.20 6.34
CA LEU A 52 -0.26 10.37 6.95
C LEU A 52 -0.54 10.10 8.43
N GLN A 53 -0.14 11.05 9.26
CA GLN A 53 -0.32 11.04 10.71
C GLN A 53 -0.98 12.33 11.19
N VAL A 54 -1.71 12.21 12.30
CA VAL A 54 -2.25 13.33 13.07
C VAL A 54 -1.76 13.24 14.51
N ILE A 55 -1.65 14.37 15.19
CA ILE A 55 -1.36 14.44 16.61
C ILE A 55 -2.69 14.74 17.32
N LEU A 56 -3.15 13.81 18.12
CA LEU A 56 -4.36 13.94 18.93
C LEU A 56 -3.99 14.05 20.41
N ARG A 57 -4.81 14.72 21.19
CA ARG A 57 -4.60 14.82 22.62
C ARG A 57 -5.54 13.85 23.34
N LYS A 58 -4.97 12.87 24.06
CA LYS A 58 -5.68 11.89 24.86
C LYS A 58 -5.12 11.91 26.29
N ASP A 59 -5.97 12.04 27.29
CA ASP A 59 -5.58 12.05 28.72
C ASP A 59 -4.43 13.05 29.02
N GLY A 60 -4.53 14.25 28.42
CA GLY A 60 -3.54 15.31 28.58
C GLY A 60 -2.23 15.11 27.79
N LYS A 61 -2.05 13.98 27.12
CA LYS A 61 -0.83 13.63 26.36
C LYS A 61 -1.05 13.69 24.83
N ASN A 62 0.00 14.02 24.10
CA ASN A 62 -0.02 13.96 22.64
C ASN A 62 0.18 12.53 22.16
N VAL A 63 -0.74 12.02 21.35
CA VAL A 63 -0.71 10.68 20.75
C VAL A 63 -0.58 10.84 19.22
N TYR A 64 0.42 10.19 18.65
CA TYR A 64 0.63 10.14 17.20
C TYR A 64 -0.20 9.01 16.59
N CYS A 65 -1.20 9.36 15.81
CA CYS A 65 -2.12 8.41 15.19
C CYS A 65 -1.95 8.39 13.68
N LYS A 66 -1.81 7.20 13.09
CA LYS A 66 -1.84 7.03 11.64
C LYS A 66 -3.27 7.12 11.15
N VAL A 67 -3.54 7.97 10.13
CA VAL A 67 -4.89 8.22 9.63
C VAL A 67 -5.58 6.93 9.15
N HIS A 68 -4.90 6.10 8.34
CA HIS A 68 -5.47 4.83 7.87
C HIS A 68 -5.90 3.90 9.02
N ARG A 69 -5.19 3.90 10.16
CA ARG A 69 -5.58 3.10 11.32
C ARG A 69 -6.84 3.64 11.99
N LEU A 70 -6.95 4.95 12.11
CA LEU A 70 -8.16 5.59 12.66
C LEU A 70 -9.39 5.29 11.78
N VAL A 71 -9.22 5.35 10.46
CA VAL A 71 -10.30 5.03 9.51
C VAL A 71 -10.66 3.55 9.60
N ALA A 72 -9.69 2.64 9.54
CA ALA A 72 -9.96 1.21 9.59
C ALA A 72 -10.66 0.78 10.89
N GLN A 73 -10.27 1.36 12.03
CA GLN A 73 -10.92 1.11 13.32
C GLN A 73 -12.34 1.69 13.40
N ALA A 74 -12.59 2.83 12.76
CA ALA A 74 -13.89 3.48 12.78
C ALA A 74 -14.90 2.84 11.81
N PHE A 75 -14.45 2.18 10.75
CA PHE A 75 -15.27 1.62 9.67
C PHE A 75 -14.98 0.14 9.40
N PRO A 76 -15.14 -0.75 10.41
CA PRO A 76 -14.82 -2.17 10.26
C PRO A 76 -15.70 -2.86 9.22
N GLU A 77 -16.94 -2.44 9.01
CA GLU A 77 -17.85 -2.97 7.99
C GLU A 77 -17.36 -2.74 6.55
N ILE A 78 -16.45 -1.78 6.34
CA ILE A 78 -15.85 -1.49 5.03
C ILE A 78 -14.45 -2.07 4.94
N CYS A 79 -13.64 -1.87 5.98
CA CYS A 79 -12.22 -2.21 5.98
C CYS A 79 -11.94 -3.65 6.43
N GLY A 80 -12.89 -4.31 7.09
CA GLY A 80 -12.73 -5.60 7.77
C GLY A 80 -12.51 -5.47 9.27
N GLU A 81 -12.88 -6.53 10.00
CA GLU A 81 -12.79 -6.57 11.46
C GLU A 81 -11.35 -6.47 11.97
N TRP A 82 -11.17 -5.72 13.05
CA TRP A 82 -9.87 -5.55 13.68
C TRP A 82 -9.51 -6.77 14.53
N PHE A 83 -8.29 -7.27 14.39
CA PHE A 83 -7.75 -8.35 15.22
C PHE A 83 -6.31 -8.04 15.67
N GLU A 84 -5.83 -8.75 16.67
CA GLU A 84 -4.46 -8.57 17.19
C GLU A 84 -3.42 -8.94 16.13
N GLY A 85 -2.41 -8.09 15.95
CA GLY A 85 -1.37 -8.28 14.94
C GLY A 85 -1.77 -7.93 13.52
N CYS A 86 -3.00 -7.41 13.29
CA CYS A 86 -3.43 -7.02 11.96
C CYS A 86 -2.59 -5.87 11.38
N GLU A 87 -2.45 -5.89 10.08
CA GLU A 87 -1.91 -4.80 9.26
C GLU A 87 -3.03 -4.12 8.48
N ILE A 88 -2.82 -2.88 8.06
CA ILE A 88 -3.71 -2.19 7.16
C ILE A 88 -3.04 -2.07 5.79
N ASP A 89 -3.64 -2.71 4.80
CA ASP A 89 -3.20 -2.67 3.41
C ASP A 89 -3.93 -1.54 2.67
N HIS A 90 -3.18 -0.74 1.91
CA HIS A 90 -3.74 0.19 0.93
C HIS A 90 -3.91 -0.56 -0.39
N ILE A 91 -5.15 -0.83 -0.79
CA ILE A 91 -5.47 -1.68 -1.96
C ILE A 91 -4.79 -1.16 -3.23
N ASN A 92 -4.79 0.16 -3.44
CA ASN A 92 -4.13 0.83 -4.57
C ASN A 92 -2.63 1.14 -4.35
N ARG A 93 -2.06 0.80 -3.17
CA ARG A 93 -0.67 1.09 -2.74
C ARG A 93 -0.35 2.58 -2.56
N ASP A 94 -1.30 3.47 -2.69
CA ASP A 94 -1.10 4.89 -2.32
C ASP A 94 -1.31 5.08 -0.82
N THR A 95 -0.23 5.27 -0.08
CA THR A 95 -0.25 5.48 1.38
C THR A 95 -0.87 6.83 1.78
N GLY A 96 -1.14 7.71 0.84
CA GLY A 96 -1.86 8.97 1.01
C GLY A 96 -3.38 8.83 0.91
N ASP A 97 -3.86 7.79 0.22
CA ASP A 97 -5.28 7.54 0.01
C ASP A 97 -5.89 6.73 1.17
N ASN A 98 -6.35 7.43 2.19
CA ASN A 98 -6.91 6.85 3.41
C ASN A 98 -8.44 6.71 3.40
N ARG A 99 -9.08 6.67 2.23
CA ARG A 99 -10.51 6.36 2.12
C ARG A 99 -10.76 4.93 2.58
N ALA A 100 -11.83 4.71 3.36
CA ALA A 100 -12.18 3.39 3.91
C ALA A 100 -12.25 2.30 2.82
N VAL A 101 -12.83 2.62 1.66
CA VAL A 101 -12.94 1.70 0.51
C VAL A 101 -11.59 1.28 -0.10
N ASN A 102 -10.52 2.03 0.18
CA ASN A 102 -9.15 1.71 -0.24
C ASN A 102 -8.34 1.01 0.84
N LEU A 103 -8.91 0.81 2.03
CA LEU A 103 -8.23 0.19 3.17
C LEU A 103 -8.78 -1.21 3.42
N ARG A 104 -7.88 -2.13 3.75
CA ARG A 104 -8.24 -3.49 4.12
C ARG A 104 -7.47 -3.93 5.36
N VAL A 105 -8.20 -4.40 6.37
CA VAL A 105 -7.61 -5.05 7.54
C VAL A 105 -7.21 -6.47 7.12
N THR A 106 -5.97 -6.84 7.34
CA THR A 106 -5.42 -8.13 6.92
C THR A 106 -4.27 -8.55 7.83
N ASP A 107 -3.82 -9.77 7.70
CA ASP A 107 -2.57 -10.22 8.29
C ASP A 107 -1.37 -9.89 7.38
N LYS A 108 -0.17 -10.18 7.84
CA LYS A 108 1.06 -9.96 7.08
C LYS A 108 1.07 -10.74 5.75
N SER A 109 0.49 -11.95 5.73
CA SER A 109 0.42 -12.78 4.53
C SER A 109 -0.50 -12.15 3.49
N GLY A 110 -1.71 -11.75 3.89
CA GLY A 110 -2.67 -11.08 3.03
C GLY A 110 -2.15 -9.74 2.49
N ASN A 111 -1.41 -8.97 3.29
CA ASN A 111 -0.78 -7.74 2.84
C ASN A 111 0.29 -8.01 1.76
N MET A 112 1.11 -9.05 1.93
CA MET A 112 2.07 -9.48 0.89
C MET A 112 1.39 -10.05 -0.36
N CYS A 113 0.17 -10.56 -0.24
CA CYS A 113 -0.61 -11.10 -1.35
C CYS A 113 -1.32 -10.04 -2.19
N ASN A 114 -1.24 -8.74 -1.84
CA ASN A 114 -1.78 -7.67 -2.69
C ASN A 114 -1.20 -7.79 -4.12
N PRO A 115 -2.05 -7.90 -5.17
CA PRO A 115 -1.59 -8.13 -6.54
C PRO A 115 -0.59 -7.08 -7.03
N LEU A 116 -0.82 -5.81 -6.71
CA LEU A 116 0.06 -4.70 -7.08
C LEU A 116 1.40 -4.77 -6.35
N THR A 117 1.41 -5.20 -5.09
CA THR A 117 2.64 -5.43 -4.32
C THR A 117 3.44 -6.59 -4.92
N ARG A 118 2.77 -7.71 -5.25
CA ARG A 118 3.42 -8.86 -5.89
C ARG A 118 4.00 -8.49 -7.25
N GLU A 119 3.27 -7.74 -8.06
CA GLU A 119 3.75 -7.29 -9.37
C GLU A 119 4.96 -6.37 -9.24
N ALA A 120 4.95 -5.39 -8.34
CA ALA A 120 6.08 -4.49 -8.12
C ALA A 120 7.31 -5.23 -7.59
N CYS A 121 7.14 -6.17 -6.63
CA CYS A 121 8.24 -7.01 -6.15
C CYS A 121 8.80 -7.90 -7.26
N ARG A 122 7.93 -8.41 -8.14
CA ARG A 122 8.32 -9.21 -9.29
C ARG A 122 9.14 -8.38 -10.26
N LYS A 123 8.68 -7.18 -10.63
CA LYS A 123 9.42 -6.25 -11.49
C LYS A 123 10.77 -5.85 -10.90
N ALA A 124 10.81 -5.49 -9.61
CA ALA A 124 12.05 -5.06 -8.95
C ALA A 124 13.12 -6.17 -8.87
N LYS A 125 12.70 -7.44 -8.79
CA LYS A 125 13.62 -8.60 -8.76
C LYS A 125 13.94 -9.16 -10.13
N SER A 126 13.24 -8.74 -11.18
CA SER A 126 13.39 -9.22 -12.54
C SER A 126 14.58 -8.56 -13.23
N LYS A 127 15.26 -9.34 -14.06
CA LYS A 127 16.28 -8.85 -14.97
C LYS A 127 15.69 -8.78 -16.38
N PRO A 128 15.99 -7.73 -17.16
CA PRO A 128 15.62 -7.68 -18.56
C PRO A 128 16.20 -8.85 -19.32
N VAL A 129 15.47 -9.34 -20.32
CA VAL A 129 15.90 -10.46 -21.16
C VAL A 129 15.82 -10.12 -22.63
N ILE A 130 16.72 -10.68 -23.41
CA ILE A 130 16.77 -10.53 -24.87
C ILE A 130 16.32 -11.85 -25.49
N GLN A 131 15.32 -11.75 -26.36
CA GLN A 131 14.86 -12.83 -27.23
C GLN A 131 15.68 -12.83 -28.52
N MET A 132 16.13 -14.01 -28.92
CA MET A 132 16.93 -14.20 -30.14
C MET A 132 16.42 -15.40 -30.91
N THR A 133 16.66 -15.39 -32.25
CA THR A 133 16.47 -16.57 -33.10
C THR A 133 17.35 -17.74 -32.66
N GLN A 134 17.15 -18.92 -33.25
CA GLN A 134 18.04 -20.06 -33.03
C GLN A 134 19.45 -19.81 -33.56
N ASP A 135 19.60 -18.95 -34.58
CA ASP A 135 20.89 -18.54 -35.14
C ASP A 135 21.59 -17.48 -34.30
N GLY A 136 20.86 -16.81 -33.40
CA GLY A 136 21.39 -15.83 -32.46
C GLY A 136 21.07 -14.38 -32.81
N ASP A 137 20.23 -14.14 -33.82
CA ASP A 137 19.82 -12.81 -34.21
C ASP A 137 18.84 -12.20 -33.21
N PHE A 138 18.96 -10.90 -32.97
CA PHE A 138 18.11 -10.15 -32.07
C PHE A 138 16.67 -10.09 -32.59
N ILE A 139 15.71 -10.41 -31.72
CA ILE A 139 14.28 -10.27 -32.02
C ILE A 139 13.68 -9.11 -31.20
N ARG A 140 13.75 -9.22 -29.86
CA ARG A 140 13.13 -8.23 -28.98
C ARG A 140 13.80 -8.21 -27.61
N ARG A 141 13.83 -7.02 -26.97
CA ARG A 141 14.17 -6.85 -25.56
C ARG A 141 12.88 -6.79 -24.74
N TRP A 142 12.86 -7.50 -23.62
CA TRP A 142 11.76 -7.57 -22.68
C TRP A 142 12.22 -7.05 -21.32
N ASP A 143 11.35 -6.33 -20.60
CA ASP A 143 11.70 -5.82 -19.26
C ASP A 143 11.85 -6.93 -18.23
N CYS A 144 11.13 -8.03 -18.40
CA CYS A 144 11.31 -9.24 -17.59
C CYS A 144 10.77 -10.50 -18.27
N ALA A 145 11.24 -11.67 -17.80
CA ALA A 145 10.78 -12.95 -18.32
C ALA A 145 9.28 -13.23 -18.05
N PHE A 146 8.68 -12.59 -17.05
CA PHE A 146 7.24 -12.69 -16.81
C PHE A 146 6.39 -11.96 -17.84
N ASP A 147 6.89 -10.87 -18.43
CA ASP A 147 6.17 -10.18 -19.49
C ASP A 147 6.11 -11.07 -20.74
N VAL A 148 7.18 -11.83 -21.01
CA VAL A 148 7.20 -12.85 -22.06
C VAL A 148 6.14 -13.93 -21.83
N GLU A 149 6.06 -14.47 -20.59
CA GLU A 149 5.07 -15.49 -20.24
C GLU A 149 3.64 -14.98 -20.42
N ARG A 150 3.36 -13.73 -20.00
CA ARG A 150 2.04 -13.12 -20.14
C ARG A 150 1.65 -12.85 -21.59
N GLU A 151 2.62 -12.42 -22.43
CA GLU A 151 2.35 -11.95 -23.79
C GLU A 151 2.39 -13.07 -24.84
N ILE A 152 3.32 -14.02 -24.70
CA ILE A 152 3.51 -15.12 -25.66
C ILE A 152 3.51 -16.52 -25.05
N GLY A 153 3.16 -16.67 -23.76
CA GLY A 153 2.93 -17.96 -23.11
C GLY A 153 4.17 -18.80 -22.79
N ILE A 154 5.38 -18.30 -22.99
CA ILE A 154 6.60 -19.04 -22.68
C ILE A 154 6.92 -18.90 -21.18
N GLN A 155 6.95 -20.02 -20.45
CA GLN A 155 7.18 -20.01 -19.00
C GLN A 155 8.46 -19.26 -18.62
N HIS A 156 8.33 -18.25 -17.75
CA HIS A 156 9.45 -17.42 -17.28
C HIS A 156 10.60 -18.22 -16.66
N GLN A 157 10.27 -19.35 -16.03
CA GLN A 157 11.29 -20.24 -15.41
C GLN A 157 12.21 -20.85 -16.47
N ASN A 158 11.66 -21.26 -17.63
CA ASN A 158 12.44 -21.83 -18.73
C ASN A 158 13.34 -20.75 -19.36
N ILE A 159 12.83 -19.54 -19.55
CA ILE A 159 13.60 -18.39 -20.03
C ILE A 159 14.75 -18.09 -19.07
N SER A 160 14.48 -18.01 -17.76
CA SER A 160 15.51 -17.78 -16.74
C SER A 160 16.58 -18.87 -16.73
N ASN A 161 16.21 -20.12 -16.95
CA ASN A 161 17.14 -21.23 -17.04
C ASN A 161 18.02 -21.15 -18.30
N CYS A 162 17.46 -20.73 -19.44
CA CYS A 162 18.22 -20.43 -20.66
C CYS A 162 19.24 -19.32 -20.43
N CYS A 163 18.79 -18.19 -19.85
CA CYS A 163 19.69 -17.06 -19.55
C CYS A 163 20.83 -17.41 -18.57
N LYS A 164 20.62 -18.42 -17.73
CA LYS A 164 21.66 -18.97 -16.80
C LYS A 164 22.51 -20.06 -17.43
N ASN A 165 22.37 -20.34 -18.72
CA ASN A 165 23.07 -21.38 -19.46
C ASN A 165 23.01 -22.78 -18.80
N LYS A 166 21.84 -23.14 -18.21
CA LYS A 166 21.69 -24.47 -17.64
C LYS A 166 21.72 -25.55 -18.72
N PRO A 167 22.44 -26.68 -18.53
CA PRO A 167 22.71 -27.66 -19.60
C PRO A 167 21.50 -28.17 -20.38
N ARG A 168 20.36 -28.31 -19.71
CA ARG A 168 19.10 -28.78 -20.32
C ARG A 168 18.23 -27.70 -20.97
N TYR A 169 18.62 -26.42 -20.83
CA TYR A 169 17.80 -25.25 -21.25
C TYR A 169 18.56 -24.40 -22.25
N LYS A 170 18.78 -24.96 -23.46
CA LYS A 170 19.45 -24.21 -24.55
C LYS A 170 18.50 -23.21 -25.20
N THR A 171 17.21 -23.53 -25.24
CA THR A 171 16.14 -22.70 -25.81
C THR A 171 14.89 -22.78 -24.92
N ALA A 172 14.00 -21.79 -25.03
CA ALA A 172 12.65 -21.80 -24.48
C ALA A 172 11.68 -21.25 -25.52
N GLY A 173 10.58 -21.99 -25.80
CA GLY A 173 9.62 -21.62 -26.83
C GLY A 173 10.21 -21.50 -28.23
N GLY A 174 11.29 -22.26 -28.53
CA GLY A 174 11.97 -22.20 -29.83
C GLY A 174 12.97 -21.05 -29.98
N PHE A 175 13.17 -20.22 -28.96
CA PHE A 175 14.08 -19.06 -28.98
C PHE A 175 15.27 -19.23 -28.05
N LYS A 176 16.40 -18.59 -28.37
CA LYS A 176 17.51 -18.39 -27.45
C LYS A 176 17.27 -17.15 -26.59
N TRP A 177 17.74 -17.17 -25.35
CA TRP A 177 17.54 -16.12 -24.37
C TRP A 177 18.82 -15.78 -23.63
N LYS A 178 19.07 -14.50 -23.41
CA LYS A 178 20.13 -14.01 -22.51
C LYS A 178 19.64 -12.84 -21.67
N PHE A 179 20.28 -12.57 -20.54
CA PHE A 179 20.06 -11.33 -19.82
C PHE A 179 20.56 -10.13 -20.63
N ALA A 180 19.84 -8.99 -20.55
CA ALA A 180 20.21 -7.76 -21.22
C ALA A 180 21.35 -7.05 -20.47
#